data_c4153f6b6d7d5ae8af273c9155ab0c3a
#
_entry.id   c4153f6b6d7d5ae8af273c9155ab0c3a
#
_cell.length_a   1.000
_cell.length_b   1.000
_cell.length_c   1.000
_cell.angle_alpha   90.00
_cell.angle_beta   90.00
_cell.angle_gamma   90.00
#
_symmetry.space_group_name_H-M   'P 1'
#
loop_
_entity.id
_entity.type
_entity.pdbx_description
1 polymer ?
#
loop_
_entity_poly.entity_id
_entity_poly.type
_entity_poly.pdbx_seq_one_letter_code
_entity_poly.pdbx_strand_id
1 'polypeptide(L)'
;MKGLIIIGSAQVNSHTSALARYLTEHFKTHDIEAEIFDLAEKPLNQLDFSGTTPSIDEIKQNMKDLKEKAMAADFLILGTPNYHGSYSGILKNALDHLNMDYFKMKPVGLIGNSGGIVSSEPLSH
;
A
#
# COMPACT_ATOMS: atom_id res chain seq x y z
N MET A 1 -6.55 11.09 14.24
CA MET A 1 -6.35 9.74 13.69
C MET A 1 -5.64 9.83 12.35
N LYS A 2 -4.65 8.99 12.15
CA LYS A 2 -3.85 8.95 10.92
C LYS A 2 -4.00 7.63 10.22
N GLY A 3 -4.14 7.67 8.88
CA GLY A 3 -4.20 6.49 8.05
C GLY A 3 -3.09 6.48 7.02
N LEU A 4 -2.71 5.30 6.58
CA LEU A 4 -1.77 5.12 5.47
C LEU A 4 -2.42 4.23 4.42
N ILE A 5 -2.45 4.72 3.19
CA ILE A 5 -2.98 3.97 2.04
C ILE A 5 -1.79 3.56 1.18
N ILE A 6 -1.55 2.25 1.09
CA ILE A 6 -0.45 1.70 0.28
C ILE A 6 -1.03 1.22 -1.04
N ILE A 7 -0.56 1.80 -2.13
CA ILE A 7 -1.05 1.48 -3.48
C ILE A 7 -0.05 0.56 -4.19
N GLY A 8 -0.50 -0.63 -4.55
CA GLY A 8 0.33 -1.66 -5.18
C GLY A 8 0.17 -1.77 -6.68
N SER A 9 -0.04 -0.65 -7.38
CA SER A 9 -0.10 -0.64 -8.83
C SER A 9 1.28 -0.39 -9.43
N ALA A 10 1.55 -0.97 -10.59
CA ALA A 10 2.76 -0.68 -11.36
C ALA A 10 2.64 0.62 -12.15
N GLN A 11 1.45 1.19 -12.25
CA GLN A 11 1.18 2.38 -13.04
C GLN A 11 0.90 3.59 -12.15
N VAL A 12 1.58 4.69 -12.44
CA VAL A 12 1.27 5.99 -11.86
C VAL A 12 -0.11 6.42 -12.38
N ASN A 13 -0.90 7.07 -11.52
CA ASN A 13 -2.26 7.52 -11.87
C ASN A 13 -3.22 6.38 -12.26
N SER A 14 -3.09 5.24 -11.61
CA SER A 14 -4.00 4.11 -11.78
C SER A 14 -5.39 4.43 -11.24
N HIS A 15 -6.37 3.58 -11.56
CA HIS A 15 -7.71 3.68 -10.99
C HIS A 15 -7.67 3.51 -9.47
N THR A 16 -6.82 2.63 -8.97
CA THR A 16 -6.65 2.43 -7.54
C THR A 16 -6.08 3.70 -6.88
N SER A 17 -5.15 4.36 -7.55
CA SER A 17 -4.59 5.63 -7.08
C SER A 17 -5.66 6.73 -7.03
N ALA A 18 -6.52 6.80 -8.05
CA ALA A 18 -7.62 7.76 -8.07
C ALA A 18 -8.61 7.51 -6.92
N LEU A 19 -8.93 6.25 -6.66
CA LEU A 19 -9.80 5.89 -5.53
C LEU A 19 -9.16 6.27 -4.20
N ALA A 20 -7.86 6.06 -4.06
CA ALA A 20 -7.14 6.44 -2.84
C ALA A 20 -7.20 7.95 -2.62
N ARG A 21 -7.05 8.74 -3.67
CA ARG A 21 -7.17 10.20 -3.54
C ARG A 21 -8.56 10.62 -3.11
N TYR A 22 -9.59 9.98 -3.68
CA TYR A 22 -10.97 10.22 -3.27
C TYR A 22 -11.16 9.91 -1.78
N LEU A 23 -10.66 8.77 -1.31
CA LEU A 23 -10.76 8.39 0.08
C LEU A 23 -10.04 9.38 1.00
N THR A 24 -8.87 9.86 0.59
CA THR A 24 -8.12 10.85 1.37
C THR A 24 -8.96 12.11 1.58
N GLU A 25 -9.61 12.61 0.53
CA GLU A 25 -10.47 13.79 0.64
C GLU A 25 -11.70 13.52 1.51
N HIS A 26 -12.29 12.33 1.37
CA HIS A 26 -13.42 11.93 2.20
C HIS A 26 -13.05 11.86 3.68
N PHE A 27 -11.89 11.28 3.99
CA PHE A 27 -11.40 11.21 5.37
C PHE A 27 -11.21 12.59 5.98
N LYS A 28 -10.77 13.57 5.20
CA LYS A 28 -10.62 14.95 5.70
C LYS A 28 -11.94 15.52 6.21
N THR A 29 -13.06 15.16 5.61
CA THR A 29 -14.38 15.64 6.06
C THR A 29 -14.75 15.09 7.43
N HIS A 30 -14.06 14.05 7.89
CA HIS A 30 -14.26 13.43 9.20
C HIS A 30 -13.08 13.66 10.14
N ASP A 31 -12.24 14.66 9.85
CA ASP A 31 -11.05 14.99 10.64
C ASP A 31 -10.05 13.83 10.74
N ILE A 32 -9.98 13.01 9.71
CA ILE A 32 -9.02 11.93 9.61
C ILE A 32 -7.96 12.30 8.58
N GLU A 33 -6.70 12.27 9.00
CA GLU A 33 -5.56 12.54 8.14
C GLU A 33 -5.07 11.22 7.54
N ALA A 34 -5.06 11.12 6.21
CA ALA A 34 -4.57 9.95 5.52
C ALA A 34 -3.53 10.33 4.48
N GLU A 35 -2.47 9.55 4.40
CA GLU A 35 -1.43 9.71 3.39
C GLU A 35 -1.46 8.55 2.42
N ILE A 36 -1.03 8.80 1.19
CA ILE A 36 -0.92 7.78 0.15
C ILE A 36 0.55 7.46 -0.06
N PHE A 37 0.89 6.17 -0.01
CA PHE A 37 2.20 5.66 -0.41
C PHE A 37 2.02 4.85 -1.68
N ASP A 38 2.35 5.45 -2.82
CA ASP A 38 2.17 4.83 -4.13
C ASP A 38 3.47 4.15 -4.56
N LEU A 39 3.43 2.84 -4.65
CA LEU A 39 4.62 2.04 -4.99
C LEU A 39 5.08 2.22 -6.44
N ALA A 40 4.22 2.77 -7.30
CA ALA A 40 4.64 3.14 -8.65
C ALA A 40 5.54 4.38 -8.64
N GLU A 41 5.30 5.31 -7.71
CA GLU A 41 6.10 6.53 -7.56
C GLU A 41 7.29 6.33 -6.64
N LYS A 42 7.14 5.47 -5.64
CA LYS A 42 8.18 5.18 -4.64
C LYS A 42 8.46 3.68 -4.61
N PRO A 43 9.17 3.15 -5.62
CA PRO A 43 9.41 1.71 -5.70
C PRO A 43 10.33 1.21 -4.60
N LEU A 44 10.17 -0.07 -4.29
CA LEU A 44 10.99 -0.79 -3.32
C LEU A 44 11.76 -1.90 -4.03
N ASN A 45 12.93 -2.25 -3.51
CA ASN A 45 13.61 -3.46 -3.94
C ASN A 45 12.83 -4.68 -3.46
N GLN A 46 12.97 -5.78 -4.20
CA GLN A 46 12.46 -7.06 -3.72
C GLN A 46 13.18 -7.42 -2.42
N LEU A 47 12.45 -7.98 -1.47
CA LEU A 47 13.02 -8.35 -0.19
C LEU A 47 14.08 -9.44 -0.38
N ASP A 48 15.26 -9.21 0.20
CA ASP A 48 16.40 -10.11 0.09
C ASP A 48 17.04 -10.30 1.47
N PHE A 49 16.82 -11.46 2.05
CA PHE A 49 17.34 -11.78 3.37
C PHE A 49 18.84 -12.02 3.40
N SER A 50 19.46 -12.25 2.24
CA SER A 50 20.91 -12.42 2.16
C SER A 50 21.67 -11.10 2.28
N GLY A 51 20.99 -9.99 2.03
CA GLY A 51 21.58 -8.66 2.06
C GLY A 51 22.53 -8.38 0.91
N THR A 52 22.50 -9.18 -0.15
CA THR A 52 23.42 -9.03 -1.27
C THR A 52 22.85 -8.20 -2.42
N THR A 53 21.53 -7.95 -2.42
CA THR A 53 20.89 -7.16 -3.47
C THR A 53 21.31 -5.70 -3.36
N PRO A 54 21.92 -5.11 -4.41
CA PRO A 54 22.29 -3.70 -4.38
C PRO A 54 21.05 -2.81 -4.28
N SER A 55 21.17 -1.69 -3.61
CA SER A 55 20.07 -0.73 -3.49
C SER A 55 20.62 0.68 -3.62
N ILE A 56 19.97 1.48 -4.45
CA ILE A 56 20.31 2.89 -4.56
C ILE A 56 19.71 3.67 -3.36
N ASP A 57 20.26 4.83 -3.08
CA ASP A 57 19.87 5.62 -1.91
C ASP A 57 18.39 6.00 -1.92
N GLU A 58 17.85 6.30 -3.10
CA GLU A 58 16.44 6.63 -3.25
C GLU A 58 15.53 5.48 -2.80
N ILE A 59 15.87 4.25 -3.20
CA ILE A 59 15.09 3.07 -2.81
C ILE A 59 15.20 2.80 -1.31
N LYS A 60 16.40 2.98 -0.75
CA LYS A 60 16.60 2.87 0.70
C LYS A 60 15.73 3.87 1.45
N GLN A 61 15.66 5.10 0.94
CA GLN A 61 14.82 6.13 1.54
C GLN A 61 13.34 5.76 1.44
N ASN A 62 12.90 5.22 0.31
CA ASN A 62 11.52 4.78 0.13
C ASN A 62 11.14 3.69 1.14
N MET A 63 12.03 2.73 1.38
CA MET A 63 11.79 1.68 2.36
C MET A 63 11.69 2.24 3.78
N LYS A 64 12.57 3.18 4.11
CA LYS A 64 12.54 3.85 5.42
C LYS A 64 11.25 4.64 5.59
N ASP A 65 10.83 5.39 4.57
CA ASP A 65 9.61 6.18 4.61
C ASP A 65 8.39 5.29 4.81
N LEU A 66 8.31 4.16 4.10
CA LEU A 66 7.20 3.23 4.24
C LEU A 66 7.10 2.72 5.68
N LYS A 67 8.22 2.30 6.25
CA LYS A 67 8.25 1.78 7.62
C LYS A 67 7.85 2.83 8.64
N GLU A 68 8.37 4.04 8.52
CA GLU A 68 8.05 5.13 9.43
C GLU A 68 6.57 5.50 9.36
N LYS A 69 6.03 5.60 8.15
CA LYS A 69 4.62 5.95 7.96
C LYS A 69 3.69 4.84 8.43
N ALA A 70 4.05 3.59 8.19
CA ALA A 70 3.26 2.46 8.67
C ALA A 70 3.24 2.39 10.20
N MET A 71 4.37 2.66 10.83
CA MET A 71 4.45 2.66 12.29
C MET A 71 3.62 3.78 12.90
N ALA A 72 3.63 4.96 12.28
CA ALA A 72 2.90 6.12 12.78
C ALA A 72 1.39 6.06 12.52
N ALA A 73 0.95 5.21 11.59
CA ALA A 73 -0.46 5.14 11.21
C ALA A 73 -1.30 4.40 12.27
N ASP A 74 -2.52 4.86 12.44
CA ASP A 74 -3.50 4.21 13.31
C ASP A 74 -4.28 3.12 12.57
N PHE A 75 -4.34 3.22 11.24
CA PHE A 75 -4.96 2.20 10.39
C PHE A 75 -4.27 2.18 9.03
N LEU A 76 -4.43 1.06 8.33
CA LEU A 76 -3.83 0.85 7.02
C LEU A 76 -4.91 0.49 6.01
N ILE A 77 -4.76 1.01 4.78
CA ILE A 77 -5.58 0.59 3.65
C ILE A 77 -4.64 0.12 2.55
N LEU A 78 -4.90 -1.09 2.05
CA LEU A 78 -4.11 -1.69 0.99
C LEU A 78 -4.90 -1.62 -0.30
N GLY A 79 -4.35 -0.94 -1.29
CA GLY A 79 -4.98 -0.76 -2.58
C GLY A 79 -4.21 -1.47 -3.68
N THR A 80 -4.91 -2.25 -4.49
CA THR A 80 -4.28 -2.99 -5.57
C THR A 80 -5.27 -3.23 -6.70
N PRO A 81 -4.80 -3.19 -7.97
CA PRO A 81 -5.60 -3.73 -9.06
C PRO A 81 -5.79 -5.23 -8.85
N ASN A 82 -6.91 -5.75 -9.27
CA ASN A 82 -7.19 -7.17 -9.14
C ASN A 82 -6.62 -7.94 -10.36
N TYR A 83 -5.39 -8.38 -10.25
CA TYR A 83 -4.75 -9.19 -11.28
C TYR A 83 -5.11 -10.66 -11.03
N HIS A 84 -5.93 -11.24 -11.89
CA HIS A 84 -6.33 -12.66 -11.81
C HIS A 84 -6.91 -13.03 -10.44
N GLY A 85 -7.63 -12.10 -9.80
CA GLY A 85 -8.28 -12.35 -8.53
C GLY A 85 -7.36 -12.32 -7.32
N SER A 86 -6.15 -11.79 -7.46
CA SER A 86 -5.17 -11.73 -6.37
C SER A 86 -4.53 -10.35 -6.29
N TYR A 87 -3.85 -10.04 -5.19
CA TYR A 87 -3.13 -8.78 -5.13
C TYR A 87 -1.86 -8.83 -5.97
N SER A 88 -1.37 -7.62 -6.31
CA SER A 88 -0.14 -7.51 -7.09
C SER A 88 1.08 -8.00 -6.32
N GLY A 89 2.09 -8.46 -7.06
CA GLY A 89 3.38 -8.79 -6.46
C GLY A 89 4.07 -7.59 -5.85
N ILE A 90 3.81 -6.40 -6.39
CA ILE A 90 4.34 -5.14 -5.87
C ILE A 90 3.83 -4.89 -4.45
N LEU A 91 2.52 -5.08 -4.23
CA LEU A 91 1.95 -4.92 -2.90
C LEU A 91 2.47 -6.00 -1.95
N LYS A 92 2.51 -7.25 -2.40
CA LYS A 92 3.03 -8.33 -1.57
C LYS A 92 4.47 -8.07 -1.14
N ASN A 93 5.31 -7.58 -2.05
CA ASN A 93 6.69 -7.24 -1.73
C ASN A 93 6.76 -6.16 -0.63
N ALA A 94 5.91 -5.13 -0.73
CA ALA A 94 5.86 -4.09 0.29
C ALA A 94 5.44 -4.65 1.65
N LEU A 95 4.44 -5.54 1.66
CA LEU A 95 3.99 -6.17 2.91
C LEU A 95 5.08 -7.05 3.52
N ASP A 96 5.89 -7.70 2.69
CA ASP A 96 7.01 -8.53 3.16
C ASP A 96 8.12 -7.68 3.80
N HIS A 97 8.24 -6.40 3.43
CA HIS A 97 9.17 -5.47 4.09
C HIS A 97 8.66 -5.03 5.46
N LEU A 98 7.37 -5.15 5.70
CA LEU A 98 6.76 -4.82 6.99
C LEU A 98 6.54 -6.12 7.77
N ASN A 99 6.93 -6.14 9.03
CA ASN A 99 6.70 -7.32 9.86
C ASN A 99 5.38 -7.18 10.63
N MET A 100 5.05 -8.18 11.43
CA MET A 100 3.80 -8.22 12.18
C MET A 100 3.60 -7.01 13.11
N ASP A 101 4.69 -6.41 13.58
CA ASP A 101 4.59 -5.28 14.50
C ASP A 101 3.94 -4.05 13.88
N TYR A 102 4.05 -3.90 12.54
CA TYR A 102 3.43 -2.77 11.83
C TYR A 102 1.93 -2.91 11.71
N PHE A 103 1.40 -4.14 11.82
CA PHE A 103 -0.02 -4.41 11.67
C PHE A 103 -0.71 -4.70 13.00
N LYS A 104 0.06 -4.92 14.06
CA LYS A 104 -0.47 -5.34 15.34
C LYS A 104 -1.43 -4.30 15.90
N MET A 105 -2.65 -4.73 16.22
CA MET A 105 -3.69 -3.90 16.81
C MET A 105 -4.18 -2.78 15.89
N LYS A 106 -3.91 -2.86 14.59
CA LYS A 106 -4.38 -1.85 13.64
C LYS A 106 -5.43 -2.42 12.71
N PRO A 107 -6.53 -1.69 12.48
CA PRO A 107 -7.46 -2.08 11.42
C PRO A 107 -6.80 -1.99 10.06
N VAL A 108 -7.09 -2.97 9.19
CA VAL A 108 -6.58 -2.99 7.82
C VAL A 108 -7.76 -3.15 6.87
N GLY A 109 -7.89 -2.19 5.95
CA GLY A 109 -8.91 -2.23 4.92
C GLY A 109 -8.30 -2.57 3.57
N LEU A 110 -9.13 -3.05 2.66
CA LEU A 110 -8.72 -3.37 1.30
C LEU A 110 -9.55 -2.56 0.32
N ILE A 111 -8.90 -2.01 -0.70
CA ILE A 111 -9.59 -1.42 -1.86
C ILE A 111 -9.03 -2.07 -3.11
N GLY A 112 -9.91 -2.30 -4.08
CA GLY A 112 -9.50 -2.93 -5.33
C GLY A 112 -10.32 -2.42 -6.49
N ASN A 113 -9.72 -2.48 -7.67
CA ASN A 113 -10.38 -2.17 -8.92
C ASN A 113 -10.21 -3.36 -9.85
N SER A 114 -11.32 -4.03 -10.12
CA SER A 114 -11.29 -5.28 -10.88
C SER A 114 -11.78 -5.13 -12.31
N GLY A 115 -12.28 -3.97 -12.70
CA GLY A 115 -12.91 -3.81 -14.00
C GLY A 115 -14.21 -4.59 -14.14
N GLY A 116 -14.66 -5.29 -13.09
CA GLY A 116 -15.89 -6.06 -13.07
C GLY A 116 -16.40 -6.24 -11.65
N ILE A 117 -17.67 -6.56 -11.51
CA ILE A 117 -18.36 -6.58 -10.22
C ILE A 117 -17.91 -7.73 -9.33
N VAL A 118 -17.59 -8.86 -9.94
CA VAL A 118 -17.45 -10.14 -9.22
C VAL A 118 -16.05 -10.36 -8.68
N SER A 119 -15.07 -9.69 -9.22
CA SER A 119 -13.69 -10.06 -9.02
C SER A 119 -13.00 -9.35 -7.86
N SER A 120 -13.69 -8.47 -7.15
CA SER A 120 -13.15 -7.82 -5.96
C SER A 120 -13.15 -8.74 -4.74
N GLU A 121 -14.00 -9.75 -4.76
CA GLU A 121 -14.19 -10.65 -3.63
C GLU A 121 -12.91 -11.37 -3.20
N PRO A 122 -12.08 -11.89 -4.13
CA PRO A 122 -10.85 -12.55 -3.74
C PRO A 122 -9.88 -11.67 -2.95
N LEU A 123 -9.97 -10.36 -3.07
CA LEU A 123 -9.10 -9.44 -2.36
C LEU A 123 -9.42 -9.36 -0.87
N SER A 124 -10.59 -9.81 -0.46
CA SER A 124 -10.99 -9.79 0.95
C SER A 124 -10.53 -11.01 1.73
N HIS A 125 -9.89 -11.95 1.07
CA HIS A 125 -9.33 -13.13 1.72
C HIS A 125 -7.86 -12.90 2.18
#